data_4c3144eb9c83c8ea46738667297bfc79
#
_entry.id   4c3144eb9c83c8ea46738667297bfc79
#
_cell.length_a   1.000
_cell.length_b   1.000
_cell.length_c   1.000
_cell.angle_alpha   90.00
_cell.angle_beta   90.00
_cell.angle_gamma   90.00
#
_symmetry.space_group_name_H-M   'P 1'
#
loop_
_entity.id
_entity.type
_entity.pdbx_description
1 polymer ?
#
loop_
_entity_poly.entity_id
_entity_poly.type
_entity_poly.pdbx_seq_one_letter_code
_entity_poly.pdbx_strand_id
1 'polypeptide(L)'
;MENILSINLETQTAPTIQEVRGRDYIEYGTEDWRNLYPQFLIDLYYSSSTHAAIINQTAEIIAGEDLVAKEEDAINLETYVKLKKFLRHANSNESLHQVIKKVAFDFKLQGAYALHLVYNRERTEIVELYHVPVERVRAGRPNELGQIDTYFISADWANTRTNKPYPVAAFNVNDRTSGSQLLYTGAYSPNMDVYHTPDYIAGCNWALVDQRVAEFHLNNIENGFSG
;
A
#
# COMPACT_ATOMS: atom_id res chain seq x y z
N MET A 1 12.09 3.63 -52.45
CA MET A 1 11.31 4.37 -51.45
C MET A 1 11.58 3.66 -50.12
N GLU A 2 12.42 4.25 -49.34
CA GLU A 2 12.72 3.72 -47.97
C GLU A 2 11.50 3.96 -47.10
N ASN A 3 10.91 2.89 -46.61
CA ASN A 3 9.89 2.96 -45.57
C ASN A 3 10.57 3.36 -44.25
N ILE A 4 10.57 4.65 -43.94
CA ILE A 4 10.96 5.13 -42.60
C ILE A 4 9.82 4.75 -41.67
N LEU A 5 10.00 3.68 -40.89
CA LEU A 5 9.17 3.38 -39.74
C LEU A 5 9.43 4.45 -38.67
N SER A 6 8.59 5.47 -38.61
CA SER A 6 8.60 6.38 -37.48
C SER A 6 7.91 5.71 -36.31
N ILE A 7 8.67 5.20 -35.38
CA ILE A 7 8.13 4.75 -34.10
C ILE A 7 7.85 6.01 -33.29
N ASN A 8 6.58 6.34 -33.10
CA ASN A 8 6.15 7.41 -32.23
C ASN A 8 6.23 6.86 -30.77
N LEU A 9 7.37 7.04 -30.13
CA LEU A 9 7.53 6.76 -28.72
C LEU A 9 6.80 7.88 -27.96
N GLU A 10 5.53 7.69 -27.67
CA GLU A 10 4.91 8.46 -26.61
C GLU A 10 5.68 8.16 -25.32
N THR A 11 6.44 9.13 -24.86
CA THR A 11 7.21 9.03 -23.63
C THR A 11 6.23 9.07 -22.46
N GLN A 12 5.72 7.91 -22.05
CA GLN A 12 5.10 7.80 -20.75
C GLN A 12 6.21 7.94 -19.69
N THR A 13 6.21 9.06 -19.02
CA THR A 13 7.02 9.27 -17.81
C THR A 13 6.21 8.83 -16.59
N ALA A 14 6.90 8.43 -15.52
CA ALA A 14 6.23 8.16 -14.26
C ALA A 14 5.43 9.41 -13.82
N PRO A 15 4.19 9.24 -13.32
CA PRO A 15 3.37 10.36 -12.89
C PRO A 15 4.03 11.14 -11.76
N THR A 16 3.85 12.45 -11.76
CA THR A 16 4.26 13.31 -10.66
C THR A 16 3.32 13.08 -9.49
N ILE A 17 3.86 12.99 -8.27
CA ILE A 17 3.06 12.76 -7.07
C ILE A 17 2.47 14.08 -6.61
N GLN A 18 1.18 14.08 -6.36
CA GLN A 18 0.47 15.25 -5.86
C GLN A 18 -0.67 14.82 -4.92
N GLU A 19 -0.81 15.57 -3.83
CA GLU A 19 -1.96 15.50 -2.93
C GLU A 19 -2.94 16.61 -3.28
N VAL A 20 -4.17 16.24 -3.60
CA VAL A 20 -5.22 17.20 -3.96
C VAL A 20 -6.36 17.09 -2.97
N ARG A 21 -6.69 18.18 -2.29
CA ARG A 21 -7.80 18.22 -1.35
C ARG A 21 -9.13 18.09 -2.09
N GLY A 22 -9.73 16.91 -2.00
CA GLY A 22 -11.06 16.63 -2.50
C GLY A 22 -12.18 17.12 -1.55
N ARG A 23 -13.42 16.73 -1.79
CA ARG A 23 -14.58 17.10 -0.97
C ARG A 23 -14.54 16.46 0.42
N ASP A 24 -14.33 15.14 0.47
CA ASP A 24 -14.40 14.36 1.71
C ASP A 24 -13.04 13.76 2.11
N TYR A 25 -12.18 13.51 1.14
CA TYR A 25 -10.86 12.91 1.30
C TYR A 25 -9.81 13.63 0.43
N ILE A 26 -8.54 13.34 0.68
CA ILE A 26 -7.41 13.82 -0.11
C ILE A 26 -7.19 12.82 -1.25
N GLU A 27 -7.23 13.31 -2.49
CA GLU A 27 -6.91 12.53 -3.69
C GLU A 27 -5.39 12.41 -3.85
N TYR A 28 -4.93 11.30 -4.42
CA TYR A 28 -3.52 10.97 -4.55
C TYR A 28 -3.13 10.62 -5.98
N GLY A 29 -2.40 11.51 -6.63
CA GLY A 29 -1.91 11.38 -8.00
C GLY A 29 -2.14 12.63 -8.86
N THR A 30 -1.56 12.63 -10.07
CA THR A 30 -1.73 13.69 -11.10
C THR A 30 -2.95 13.44 -11.98
N GLU A 31 -3.13 14.30 -13.00
CA GLU A 31 -4.28 14.27 -13.93
C GLU A 31 -4.53 12.88 -14.54
N ASP A 32 -3.52 12.22 -15.06
CA ASP A 32 -3.64 10.90 -15.71
C ASP A 32 -3.92 9.79 -14.71
N TRP A 33 -3.40 9.92 -13.50
CA TRP A 33 -3.55 8.99 -12.39
C TRP A 33 -4.28 9.62 -11.21
N ARG A 34 -5.23 10.50 -11.50
CA ARG A 34 -5.99 11.20 -10.47
C ARG A 34 -6.61 10.21 -9.50
N ASN A 35 -6.20 10.32 -8.23
CA ASN A 35 -6.59 9.43 -7.15
C ASN A 35 -6.22 7.94 -7.36
N LEU A 36 -5.39 7.60 -8.34
CA LEU A 36 -5.00 6.24 -8.72
C LEU A 36 -3.48 6.01 -8.72
N TYR A 37 -2.70 6.90 -8.08
CA TYR A 37 -1.25 6.72 -8.00
C TYR A 37 -0.84 5.36 -7.39
N PRO A 38 -1.48 4.84 -6.32
CA PRO A 38 -1.20 3.49 -5.83
C PRO A 38 -1.42 2.38 -6.87
N GLN A 39 -2.42 2.53 -7.75
CA GLN A 39 -2.67 1.59 -8.83
C GLN A 39 -1.56 1.63 -9.89
N PHE A 40 -1.02 2.82 -10.20
CA PHE A 40 0.15 2.93 -11.07
C PHE A 40 1.34 2.12 -10.53
N LEU A 41 1.62 2.17 -9.24
CA LEU A 41 2.70 1.38 -8.63
C LEU A 41 2.44 -0.13 -8.71
N ILE A 42 1.18 -0.55 -8.58
CA ILE A 42 0.77 -1.94 -8.76
C ILE A 42 0.94 -2.39 -10.22
N ASP A 43 0.51 -1.55 -11.18
CA ASP A 43 0.67 -1.86 -12.60
C ASP A 43 2.16 -1.97 -12.97
N LEU A 44 2.99 -1.10 -12.43
CA LEU A 44 4.43 -1.15 -12.60
C LEU A 44 5.04 -2.45 -12.04
N TYR A 45 4.57 -2.89 -10.87
CA TYR A 45 4.98 -4.16 -10.27
C TYR A 45 4.64 -5.36 -11.16
N TYR A 46 3.44 -5.40 -11.75
CA TYR A 46 3.03 -6.51 -12.63
C TYR A 46 3.67 -6.46 -14.02
N SER A 47 4.12 -5.30 -14.48
CA SER A 47 4.63 -5.12 -15.83
C SER A 47 6.16 -5.26 -15.96
N SER A 48 6.91 -5.11 -14.87
CA SER A 48 8.37 -5.27 -14.85
C SER A 48 8.80 -6.43 -13.96
N SER A 49 9.35 -7.48 -14.59
CA SER A 49 9.81 -8.67 -13.86
C SER A 49 10.96 -8.39 -12.90
N THR A 50 11.87 -7.50 -13.30
CA THR A 50 13.00 -7.08 -12.47
C THR A 50 12.52 -6.31 -11.26
N HIS A 51 11.59 -5.37 -11.46
CA HIS A 51 11.00 -4.59 -10.38
C HIS A 51 10.23 -5.48 -9.40
N ALA A 52 9.39 -6.40 -9.91
CA ALA A 52 8.66 -7.36 -9.08
C ALA A 52 9.59 -8.23 -8.23
N ALA A 53 10.67 -8.72 -8.81
CA ALA A 53 11.65 -9.53 -8.09
C ALA A 53 12.29 -8.76 -6.92
N ILE A 54 12.67 -7.50 -7.15
CA ILE A 54 13.25 -6.62 -6.11
C ILE A 54 12.24 -6.36 -4.99
N ILE A 55 10.99 -6.03 -5.32
CA ILE A 55 9.92 -5.79 -4.33
C ILE A 55 9.71 -7.03 -3.48
N ASN A 56 9.50 -8.20 -4.10
CA ASN A 56 9.25 -9.46 -3.40
C ASN A 56 10.40 -9.82 -2.46
N GLN A 57 11.64 -9.82 -2.96
CA GLN A 57 12.82 -10.18 -2.18
C GLN A 57 13.01 -9.24 -0.98
N THR A 58 12.86 -7.93 -1.21
CA THR A 58 13.03 -6.94 -0.14
C THR A 58 11.93 -7.05 0.90
N ALA A 59 10.67 -7.26 0.48
CA ALA A 59 9.54 -7.44 1.39
C ALA A 59 9.72 -8.69 2.28
N GLU A 60 10.21 -9.82 1.74
CA GLU A 60 10.52 -11.01 2.53
C GLU A 60 11.65 -10.75 3.54
N ILE A 61 12.69 -10.00 3.16
CA ILE A 61 13.78 -9.62 4.08
C ILE A 61 13.24 -8.72 5.21
N ILE A 62 12.38 -7.75 4.90
CA ILE A 62 11.76 -6.85 5.90
C ILE A 62 10.86 -7.64 6.85
N ALA A 63 10.06 -8.56 6.33
CA ALA A 63 9.15 -9.37 7.14
C ALA A 63 9.90 -10.30 8.09
N GLY A 64 11.08 -10.75 7.69
CA GLY A 64 11.93 -11.63 8.49
C GLY A 64 11.35 -13.02 8.71
N GLU A 65 11.91 -13.72 9.71
CA GLU A 65 11.44 -15.01 10.16
C GLU A 65 10.21 -14.89 11.08
N ASP A 66 9.66 -16.03 11.48
CA ASP A 66 8.50 -16.11 12.37
C ASP A 66 8.71 -15.37 13.69
N LEU A 67 7.66 -14.76 14.16
CA LEU A 67 7.63 -14.09 15.46
C LEU A 67 7.47 -15.12 16.59
N VAL A 68 8.34 -15.04 17.56
CA VAL A 68 8.33 -15.91 18.72
C VAL A 68 8.12 -15.09 20.00
N ALA A 69 7.12 -15.46 20.80
CA ALA A 69 6.96 -14.90 22.14
C ALA A 69 8.00 -15.54 23.09
N LYS A 70 8.72 -14.72 23.81
CA LYS A 70 9.60 -15.16 24.91
C LYS A 70 8.85 -15.06 26.23
N GLU A 71 8.93 -16.12 27.04
CA GLU A 71 8.26 -16.15 28.34
C GLU A 71 8.83 -15.10 29.30
N GLU A 72 10.14 -14.88 29.23
CA GLU A 72 10.87 -13.89 30.04
C GLU A 72 10.43 -12.43 29.81
N ASP A 73 9.87 -12.13 28.60
CA ASP A 73 9.40 -10.80 28.26
C ASP A 73 7.93 -10.56 28.68
N ALA A 74 7.23 -11.58 29.16
CA ALA A 74 5.84 -11.48 29.57
C ALA A 74 5.71 -11.15 31.07
N ILE A 75 4.78 -10.25 31.40
CA ILE A 75 4.52 -9.84 32.79
C ILE A 75 4.08 -11.04 33.67
N ASN A 76 3.34 -11.97 33.07
CA ASN A 76 2.86 -13.18 33.71
C ASN A 76 2.49 -14.25 32.67
N LEU A 77 2.22 -15.47 33.13
CA LEU A 77 1.87 -16.61 32.27
C LEU A 77 0.60 -16.36 31.44
N GLU A 78 -0.39 -15.66 31.98
CA GLU A 78 -1.64 -15.33 31.26
C GLU A 78 -1.35 -14.44 30.07
N THR A 79 -0.55 -13.39 30.26
CA THR A 79 -0.11 -12.49 29.18
C THR A 79 0.69 -13.23 28.11
N TYR A 80 1.57 -14.15 28.53
CA TYR A 80 2.33 -14.99 27.59
C TYR A 80 1.42 -15.87 26.72
N VAL A 81 0.43 -16.50 27.32
CA VAL A 81 -0.54 -17.34 26.60
C VAL A 81 -1.38 -16.50 25.62
N LYS A 82 -1.84 -15.32 26.04
CA LYS A 82 -2.56 -14.37 25.18
C LYS A 82 -1.69 -13.93 24.00
N LEU A 83 -0.42 -13.57 24.24
CA LEU A 83 0.52 -13.17 23.21
C LEU A 83 0.75 -14.32 22.20
N LYS A 84 1.03 -15.53 22.67
CA LYS A 84 1.18 -16.71 21.78
C LYS A 84 -0.06 -16.97 20.93
N LYS A 85 -1.25 -16.80 21.51
CA LYS A 85 -2.50 -16.94 20.75
C LYS A 85 -2.61 -15.87 19.68
N PHE A 86 -2.30 -14.60 20.00
CA PHE A 86 -2.34 -13.49 19.06
C PHE A 86 -1.30 -13.63 17.93
N LEU A 87 -0.10 -14.12 18.23
CA LEU A 87 0.92 -14.42 17.20
C LEU A 87 0.43 -15.45 16.19
N ARG A 88 -0.30 -16.46 16.66
CA ARG A 88 -0.84 -17.54 15.78
C ARG A 88 -2.10 -17.12 15.05
N HIS A 89 -2.91 -16.26 15.65
CA HIS A 89 -4.22 -15.84 15.18
C HIS A 89 -4.37 -14.34 15.42
N ALA A 90 -3.76 -13.54 14.53
CA ALA A 90 -3.93 -12.08 14.56
C ALA A 90 -5.36 -11.67 14.17
N ASN A 91 -6.02 -12.52 13.40
CA ASN A 91 -7.43 -12.44 13.03
C ASN A 91 -7.98 -13.86 12.76
N SER A 92 -9.23 -13.94 12.28
CA SER A 92 -9.89 -15.23 12.00
C SER A 92 -9.19 -16.09 10.93
N ASN A 93 -8.36 -15.49 10.07
CA ASN A 93 -7.81 -16.17 8.89
C ASN A 93 -6.28 -16.23 8.87
N GLU A 94 -5.59 -15.40 9.65
CA GLU A 94 -4.16 -15.16 9.49
C GLU A 94 -3.41 -15.13 10.81
N SER A 95 -2.16 -15.58 10.78
CA SER A 95 -1.19 -15.34 11.83
C SER A 95 -0.68 -13.89 11.77
N LEU A 96 -0.11 -13.40 12.88
CA LEU A 96 0.51 -12.08 12.88
C LEU A 96 1.66 -11.97 11.88
N HIS A 97 2.43 -13.04 11.69
CA HIS A 97 3.49 -13.07 10.69
C HIS A 97 2.96 -12.92 9.26
N GLN A 98 1.83 -13.54 8.91
CA GLN A 98 1.19 -13.35 7.61
C GLN A 98 0.72 -11.90 7.41
N VAL A 99 0.18 -11.27 8.44
CA VAL A 99 -0.17 -9.83 8.40
C VAL A 99 1.08 -8.98 8.19
N ILE A 100 2.18 -9.26 8.90
CA ILE A 100 3.46 -8.53 8.77
C ILE A 100 4.05 -8.69 7.37
N LYS A 101 3.98 -9.87 6.75
CA LYS A 101 4.42 -10.05 5.36
C LYS A 101 3.68 -9.13 4.39
N LYS A 102 2.38 -8.99 4.54
CA LYS A 102 1.58 -8.05 3.73
C LYS A 102 1.92 -6.59 4.01
N VAL A 103 2.15 -6.26 5.28
CA VAL A 103 2.60 -4.92 5.69
C VAL A 103 3.97 -4.60 5.07
N ALA A 104 4.91 -5.53 5.12
CA ALA A 104 6.24 -5.36 4.54
C ALA A 104 6.18 -5.20 3.01
N PHE A 105 5.29 -5.95 2.37
CA PHE A 105 5.07 -5.85 0.93
C PHE A 105 4.50 -4.48 0.54
N ASP A 106 3.44 -4.02 1.20
CA ASP A 106 2.85 -2.71 0.93
C ASP A 106 3.82 -1.58 1.26
N PHE A 107 4.55 -1.68 2.37
CA PHE A 107 5.57 -0.70 2.72
C PHE A 107 6.64 -0.58 1.64
N LYS A 108 7.08 -1.71 1.06
CA LYS A 108 8.06 -1.70 -0.02
C LYS A 108 7.47 -1.22 -1.34
N LEU A 109 6.26 -1.67 -1.70
CA LEU A 109 5.61 -1.31 -2.97
C LEU A 109 5.07 0.11 -2.97
N GLN A 110 4.43 0.55 -1.88
CA GLN A 110 3.67 1.79 -1.79
C GLN A 110 4.36 2.88 -0.95
N GLY A 111 5.39 2.53 -0.19
CA GLY A 111 6.01 3.42 0.80
C GLY A 111 5.20 3.57 2.09
N ALA A 112 4.06 2.91 2.18
CA ALA A 112 3.13 2.98 3.31
C ALA A 112 2.52 1.62 3.62
N TYR A 113 1.85 1.52 4.76
CA TYR A 113 1.00 0.38 5.10
C TYR A 113 -0.20 0.82 5.92
N ALA A 114 -1.24 0.00 5.90
CA ALA A 114 -2.43 0.24 6.71
C ALA A 114 -2.86 -1.02 7.46
N LEU A 115 -3.26 -0.81 8.72
CA LEU A 115 -3.73 -1.85 9.62
C LEU A 115 -5.08 -1.45 10.20
N HIS A 116 -6.04 -2.35 10.12
CA HIS A 116 -7.33 -2.21 10.76
C HIS A 116 -7.30 -2.96 12.10
N LEU A 117 -7.43 -2.20 13.18
CA LEU A 117 -7.40 -2.68 14.55
C LEU A 117 -8.83 -2.80 15.06
N VAL A 118 -9.18 -3.97 15.58
CA VAL A 118 -10.49 -4.24 16.17
C VAL A 118 -10.33 -4.44 17.66
N TYR A 119 -11.12 -3.72 18.44
CA TYR A 119 -11.12 -3.80 19.89
C TYR A 119 -12.15 -4.82 20.41
N ASN A 120 -11.88 -5.34 21.61
CA ASN A 120 -12.87 -6.10 22.35
C ASN A 120 -14.12 -5.24 22.65
N ARG A 121 -15.19 -5.86 23.14
CA ARG A 121 -16.45 -5.16 23.44
C ARG A 121 -16.26 -4.02 24.48
N GLU A 122 -15.34 -4.20 25.41
CA GLU A 122 -15.01 -3.24 26.45
C GLU A 122 -14.01 -2.18 25.99
N ARG A 123 -13.41 -2.35 24.80
CA ARG A 123 -12.43 -1.45 24.17
C ARG A 123 -11.15 -1.25 24.99
N THR A 124 -10.79 -2.26 25.77
CA THR A 124 -9.58 -2.27 26.58
C THR A 124 -8.39 -2.90 25.87
N GLU A 125 -8.65 -3.85 24.95
CA GLU A 125 -7.63 -4.62 24.25
C GLU A 125 -7.94 -4.68 22.74
N ILE A 126 -6.90 -4.70 21.90
CA ILE A 126 -6.98 -5.04 20.47
C ILE A 126 -7.07 -6.56 20.39
N VAL A 127 -8.12 -7.07 19.78
CA VAL A 127 -8.38 -8.51 19.67
C VAL A 127 -8.16 -9.07 18.28
N GLU A 128 -8.27 -8.22 17.26
CA GLU A 128 -7.98 -8.60 15.87
C GLU A 128 -7.22 -7.50 15.15
N LEU A 129 -6.34 -7.92 14.24
CA LEU A 129 -5.52 -7.05 13.41
C LEU A 129 -5.59 -7.54 11.97
N TYR A 130 -6.04 -6.67 11.08
CA TYR A 130 -6.14 -6.94 9.65
C TYR A 130 -5.22 -6.01 8.85
N HIS A 131 -4.55 -6.56 7.86
CA HIS A 131 -3.94 -5.76 6.82
C HIS A 131 -5.03 -5.15 5.92
N VAL A 132 -4.89 -3.88 5.61
CA VAL A 132 -5.73 -3.20 4.61
C VAL A 132 -4.82 -2.74 3.47
N PRO A 133 -5.05 -3.20 2.23
CA PRO A 133 -4.24 -2.77 1.09
C PRO A 133 -4.21 -1.25 0.94
N VAL A 134 -3.01 -0.68 0.79
CA VAL A 134 -2.81 0.78 0.76
C VAL A 134 -3.58 1.44 -0.38
N GLU A 135 -3.68 0.79 -1.53
CA GLU A 135 -4.42 1.31 -2.68
C GLU A 135 -5.92 1.52 -2.39
N ARG A 136 -6.45 0.88 -1.34
CA ARG A 136 -7.85 1.02 -0.92
C ARG A 136 -8.08 2.17 0.05
N VAL A 137 -7.03 2.76 0.60
CA VAL A 137 -7.11 3.76 1.67
C VAL A 137 -6.91 5.17 1.11
N ARG A 138 -7.76 6.11 1.54
CA ARG A 138 -7.53 7.55 1.35
C ARG A 138 -7.74 8.27 2.67
N ALA A 139 -6.90 9.25 2.93
CA ALA A 139 -7.01 10.08 4.11
C ALA A 139 -8.17 11.07 3.98
N GLY A 140 -8.92 11.24 5.04
CA GLY A 140 -9.90 12.30 5.16
C GLY A 140 -9.24 13.68 5.20
N ARG A 141 -10.06 14.72 5.25
CA ARG A 141 -9.53 16.07 5.42
C ARG A 141 -8.90 16.23 6.79
N PRO A 142 -7.76 16.93 6.88
CA PRO A 142 -7.20 17.29 8.17
C PRO A 142 -8.19 18.17 8.95
N ASN A 143 -8.24 17.96 10.24
CA ASN A 143 -8.96 18.83 11.17
C ASN A 143 -8.25 20.20 11.34
N GLU A 144 -8.76 21.06 12.20
CA GLU A 144 -8.18 22.40 12.47
C GLU A 144 -6.74 22.34 13.00
N LEU A 145 -6.33 21.22 13.59
CA LEU A 145 -4.98 20.96 14.09
C LEU A 145 -4.06 20.32 13.04
N GLY A 146 -4.56 20.09 11.82
CA GLY A 146 -3.81 19.43 10.76
C GLY A 146 -3.76 17.91 10.89
N GLN A 147 -4.53 17.29 11.78
CA GLN A 147 -4.54 15.85 12.03
C GLN A 147 -5.62 15.16 11.20
N ILE A 148 -5.35 13.93 10.79
CA ILE A 148 -6.32 13.08 10.09
C ILE A 148 -7.10 12.27 11.14
N ASP A 149 -8.40 12.56 11.26
CA ASP A 149 -9.29 11.88 12.20
C ASP A 149 -10.03 10.69 11.54
N THR A 150 -10.05 10.63 10.22
CA THR A 150 -10.81 9.65 9.46
C THR A 150 -10.05 9.22 8.22
N TYR A 151 -10.04 7.94 7.94
CA TYR A 151 -9.64 7.38 6.66
C TYR A 151 -10.86 6.83 5.93
N PHE A 152 -10.81 6.83 4.61
CA PHE A 152 -11.84 6.27 3.76
C PHE A 152 -11.30 5.03 3.07
N ILE A 153 -12.10 3.96 3.02
CA ILE A 153 -11.76 2.72 2.34
C ILE A 153 -12.74 2.51 1.19
N SER A 154 -12.20 2.24 0.00
CA SER A 154 -12.99 1.86 -1.17
C SER A 154 -12.36 0.66 -1.87
N ALA A 155 -13.19 -0.21 -2.42
CA ALA A 155 -12.73 -1.31 -3.26
C ALA A 155 -12.21 -0.81 -4.62
N ASP A 156 -12.73 0.32 -5.10
CA ASP A 156 -12.38 0.89 -6.39
C ASP A 156 -12.50 2.42 -6.36
N TRP A 157 -11.36 3.09 -6.41
CA TRP A 157 -11.28 4.54 -6.41
C TRP A 157 -11.55 5.18 -7.79
N ALA A 158 -11.48 4.39 -8.87
CA ALA A 158 -11.87 4.86 -10.19
C ALA A 158 -13.39 5.02 -10.31
N ASN A 159 -14.15 4.22 -9.56
CA ASN A 159 -15.62 4.23 -9.62
C ASN A 159 -16.26 4.34 -8.24
N THR A 160 -16.09 5.48 -7.60
CA THR A 160 -16.64 5.77 -6.26
C THR A 160 -18.17 5.94 -6.22
N ARG A 161 -18.83 6.00 -7.38
CA ARG A 161 -20.31 6.02 -7.44
C ARG A 161 -20.88 4.64 -7.08
N THR A 162 -20.28 3.58 -7.60
CA THR A 162 -20.69 2.20 -7.33
C THR A 162 -20.02 1.68 -6.04
N ASN A 163 -18.75 1.97 -5.86
CA ASN A 163 -17.95 1.55 -4.70
C ASN A 163 -17.80 2.74 -3.73
N LYS A 164 -18.88 3.06 -3.04
CA LYS A 164 -18.88 4.21 -2.12
C LYS A 164 -17.84 4.03 -1.03
N PRO A 165 -16.92 5.01 -0.88
CA PRO A 165 -15.96 4.99 0.21
C PRO A 165 -16.66 5.01 1.56
N TYR A 166 -16.24 4.16 2.49
CA TYR A 166 -16.77 4.19 3.84
C TYR A 166 -15.72 4.72 4.82
N PRO A 167 -16.12 5.54 5.78
CA PRO A 167 -15.22 6.14 6.75
C PRO A 167 -14.86 5.15 7.86
N VAL A 168 -13.60 5.19 8.29
CA VAL A 168 -13.07 4.48 9.46
C VAL A 168 -12.29 5.49 10.29
N ALA A 169 -12.48 5.48 11.61
CA ALA A 169 -11.75 6.36 12.51
C ALA A 169 -10.23 6.11 12.42
N ALA A 170 -9.44 7.16 12.39
CA ALA A 170 -7.99 7.06 12.47
C ALA A 170 -7.56 6.50 13.84
N PHE A 171 -6.47 5.72 13.83
CA PHE A 171 -5.93 5.17 15.07
C PHE A 171 -5.47 6.28 16.00
N ASN A 172 -6.01 6.26 17.21
CA ASN A 172 -5.59 7.12 18.31
C ASN A 172 -5.50 6.30 19.59
N VAL A 173 -4.30 6.22 20.14
CA VAL A 173 -4.03 5.43 21.36
C VAL A 173 -4.87 5.86 22.57
N ASN A 174 -5.30 7.12 22.60
CA ASN A 174 -6.09 7.69 23.69
C ASN A 174 -7.62 7.61 23.44
N ASP A 175 -8.05 7.32 22.22
CA ASP A 175 -9.47 7.18 21.89
C ASP A 175 -9.90 5.73 21.92
N ARG A 176 -10.90 5.44 22.74
CA ARG A 176 -11.54 4.13 22.90
C ARG A 176 -13.04 4.20 22.59
N THR A 177 -13.49 5.26 21.91
CA THR A 177 -14.92 5.42 21.56
C THR A 177 -15.30 4.56 20.36
N SER A 178 -14.40 4.36 19.42
CA SER A 178 -14.62 3.55 18.22
C SER A 178 -14.31 2.07 18.48
N GLY A 179 -15.16 1.18 17.96
CA GLY A 179 -14.97 -0.28 18.05
C GLY A 179 -13.83 -0.81 17.19
N SER A 180 -13.45 -0.06 16.16
CA SER A 180 -12.28 -0.32 15.34
C SER A 180 -11.69 0.98 14.81
N GLN A 181 -10.40 0.94 14.49
CA GLN A 181 -9.65 2.09 14.01
C GLN A 181 -8.67 1.66 12.91
N LEU A 182 -8.31 2.59 12.03
CA LEU A 182 -7.32 2.36 10.98
C LEU A 182 -6.02 3.10 11.30
N LEU A 183 -4.94 2.36 11.42
CA LEU A 183 -3.58 2.91 11.42
C LEU A 183 -3.09 2.97 9.98
N TYR A 184 -2.75 4.16 9.50
CA TYR A 184 -2.06 4.39 8.24
C TYR A 184 -0.77 5.14 8.51
N THR A 185 0.36 4.63 8.03
CA THR A 185 1.67 5.24 8.21
C THR A 185 2.65 4.73 7.15
N GLY A 186 3.80 5.39 7.02
CA GLY A 186 4.79 4.99 6.03
C GLY A 186 6.12 5.72 6.18
N ALA A 187 6.95 5.62 5.13
CA ALA A 187 8.25 6.29 5.06
C ALA A 187 8.07 7.81 4.93
N TYR A 188 8.98 8.57 5.54
CA TYR A 188 9.01 10.00 5.32
C TYR A 188 9.20 10.32 3.82
N SER A 189 8.34 11.17 3.29
CA SER A 189 8.35 11.56 1.89
C SER A 189 8.38 13.10 1.78
N PRO A 190 9.43 13.69 1.22
CA PRO A 190 9.51 15.14 1.02
C PRO A 190 8.31 15.67 0.21
N ASN A 191 7.82 16.84 0.58
CA ASN A 191 6.67 17.53 -0.05
C ASN A 191 5.33 16.78 0.02
N MET A 192 5.23 15.76 0.90
CA MET A 192 3.98 15.06 1.16
C MET A 192 3.53 15.38 2.58
N ASP A 193 2.26 15.74 2.74
CA ASP A 193 1.68 16.06 4.04
C ASP A 193 1.08 14.82 4.71
N VAL A 194 0.49 13.92 3.93
CA VAL A 194 -0.32 12.80 4.43
C VAL A 194 0.07 11.47 3.82
N TYR A 195 0.34 11.45 2.52
CA TYR A 195 0.69 10.22 1.82
C TYR A 195 2.20 9.96 1.83
N HIS A 196 2.57 8.77 1.40
CA HIS A 196 3.94 8.31 1.42
C HIS A 196 4.34 7.81 0.03
N THR A 197 5.61 7.83 -0.25
CA THR A 197 6.17 7.34 -1.50
C THR A 197 7.16 6.23 -1.24
N PRO A 198 7.25 5.23 -2.14
CA PRO A 198 8.25 4.19 -2.01
C PRO A 198 9.66 4.76 -2.20
N ASP A 199 10.64 4.11 -1.60
CA ASP A 199 12.05 4.50 -1.67
C ASP A 199 12.66 4.39 -3.08
N TYR A 200 12.04 3.59 -3.95
CA TYR A 200 12.45 3.42 -5.34
C TYR A 200 11.81 4.42 -6.32
N ILE A 201 11.08 5.43 -5.83
CA ILE A 201 10.31 6.37 -6.67
C ILE A 201 11.13 6.94 -7.83
N ALA A 202 12.39 7.29 -7.60
CA ALA A 202 13.29 7.78 -8.64
C ALA A 202 13.62 6.72 -9.72
N GLY A 203 13.41 5.46 -9.41
CA GLY A 203 13.63 4.33 -10.31
C GLY A 203 12.41 3.94 -11.17
N CYS A 204 11.23 4.53 -10.96
CA CYS A 204 10.00 4.16 -11.67
C CYS A 204 10.14 4.24 -13.19
N ASN A 205 10.86 5.25 -13.71
CA ASN A 205 11.10 5.37 -15.16
C ASN A 205 11.95 4.21 -15.72
N TRP A 206 12.86 3.64 -14.92
CA TRP A 206 13.63 2.48 -15.33
C TRP A 206 12.78 1.20 -15.39
N ALA A 207 11.84 1.04 -14.46
CA ALA A 207 10.88 -0.06 -14.50
C ALA A 207 9.94 0.06 -15.72
N LEU A 208 9.53 1.29 -16.10
CA LEU A 208 8.79 1.54 -17.33
C LEU A 208 9.62 1.20 -18.58
N VAL A 209 10.92 1.50 -18.60
CA VAL A 209 11.84 1.10 -19.68
C VAL A 209 11.91 -0.42 -19.79
N ASP A 210 12.05 -1.15 -18.67
CA ASP A 210 12.06 -2.62 -18.65
C ASP A 210 10.78 -3.20 -19.27
N GLN A 211 9.62 -2.67 -18.89
CA GLN A 211 8.33 -3.01 -19.51
C GLN A 211 8.33 -2.79 -21.02
N ARG A 212 8.74 -1.61 -21.48
CA ARG A 212 8.74 -1.27 -22.91
C ARG A 212 9.69 -2.13 -23.74
N VAL A 213 10.84 -2.48 -23.18
CA VAL A 213 11.79 -3.39 -23.83
C VAL A 213 11.16 -4.78 -24.00
N ALA A 214 10.49 -5.28 -22.96
CA ALA A 214 9.78 -6.56 -23.05
C ALA A 214 8.66 -6.53 -24.10
N GLU A 215 7.83 -5.49 -24.13
CA GLU A 215 6.77 -5.28 -25.14
C GLU A 215 7.34 -5.22 -26.57
N PHE A 216 8.44 -4.49 -26.76
CA PHE A 216 9.11 -4.38 -28.05
C PHE A 216 9.59 -5.76 -28.55
N HIS A 217 10.22 -6.55 -27.69
CA HIS A 217 10.67 -7.89 -28.08
C HIS A 217 9.51 -8.84 -28.37
N LEU A 218 8.42 -8.82 -27.60
CA LEU A 218 7.24 -9.61 -27.83
C LEU A 218 6.60 -9.26 -29.18
N ASN A 219 6.41 -7.97 -29.46
CA ASN A 219 5.87 -7.50 -30.73
C ASN A 219 6.74 -7.92 -31.93
N ASN A 220 8.06 -7.88 -31.81
CA ASN A 220 8.96 -8.35 -32.85
C ASN A 220 8.86 -9.86 -33.10
N ILE A 221 8.70 -10.66 -32.05
CA ILE A 221 8.52 -12.12 -32.14
C ILE A 221 7.18 -12.43 -32.82
N GLU A 222 6.09 -11.76 -32.41
CA GLU A 222 4.74 -11.98 -32.96
C GLU A 222 4.61 -11.57 -34.44
N ASN A 223 5.23 -10.46 -34.84
CA ASN A 223 5.18 -9.97 -36.22
C ASN A 223 6.17 -10.66 -37.16
N GLY A 224 6.89 -11.66 -36.65
CA GLY A 224 7.97 -12.32 -37.37
C GLY A 224 9.09 -11.35 -37.71
N PHE A 225 10.32 -11.67 -37.38
CA PHE A 225 11.47 -10.90 -37.84
C PHE A 225 11.46 -10.87 -39.37
N SER A 226 10.77 -9.90 -39.97
CA SER A 226 11.00 -9.54 -41.35
C SER A 226 12.25 -8.65 -41.38
N GLY A 227 13.40 -9.32 -41.32
CA GLY A 227 14.68 -8.70 -41.62
C GLY A 227 14.83 -8.40 -43.10
#